data_e80e860eecc781e73c863540a893931f
#
_entry.id   e80e860eecc781e73c863540a893931f
#
_cell.length_a   1.000
_cell.length_b   1.000
_cell.length_c   1.000
_cell.angle_alpha   90.00
_cell.angle_beta   90.00
_cell.angle_gamma   90.00
#
_symmetry.space_group_name_H-M   'P 1'
#
loop_
_entity.id
_entity.type
_entity.pdbx_description
1 polymer ?
#
loop_
_entity_poly.entity_id
_entity_poly.type
_entity_poly.pdbx_seq_one_letter_code
_entity_poly.pdbx_strand_id
1 'polypeptide(L)'
;TRHSTLFPYTTLFRSLVADLGLTSFDQLDDGRVLHLADPNRVPQTVALTERLLPADDPAVPARAGAVHCGARRVAGGVGAVIDALAAPLPNARLRTGHRLDALVDHGDFVELRLRFGEAAYSVNARRVVLALPPRVAEASVQFVPDLAPDLRDALQATPTWMATAAKAGFTYPRAFWRDSGHTGNAWVSHAQAMLAEVFDACGPDADAAVGMPGSTGAALAGFAALGAAQRESFTRGRALLLESQLVQLFGPEAAEPAESFWQDWALEAETCSPIDLASDVAQGGGHPNHADPILADAHWNGRLYFGGSETARQGGGYLEGALGAAGRLRRQLLAANPGALHPREAANEAFDTGARDAGNERQLERFAAWVSAEHGHALERYRERVHRALSQQDDDRLTQRAVLASMASIYDAALQQLEHLPLATSHLAVEQGRCALTPRVLEPFTGLADQLLADAMIFNKTSCALSNFPGEHRPNGDYVRTIRRDLASAWQSFSVAANERLLAKARRVASA
;
A
#
# COMPACT_ATOMS: atom_id res chain seq x y z
N THR A 1 -6.37 38.69 7.06
CA THR A 1 -6.68 37.97 5.82
C THR A 1 -5.48 37.10 5.49
N ARG A 2 -5.51 35.82 5.94
CA ARG A 2 -4.49 34.83 5.57
C ARG A 2 -4.68 34.52 4.08
N HIS A 3 -3.84 35.04 3.23
CA HIS A 3 -3.74 34.58 1.88
C HIS A 3 -3.11 33.19 1.91
N SER A 4 -3.95 32.15 1.87
CA SER A 4 -3.50 30.81 1.53
C SER A 4 -2.93 30.90 0.10
N THR A 5 -1.63 30.89 -0.04
CA THR A 5 -0.97 30.64 -1.32
C THR A 5 -1.26 29.18 -1.69
N LEU A 6 -2.43 28.99 -2.28
CA LEU A 6 -2.81 27.74 -2.90
C LEU A 6 -1.84 27.50 -4.04
N PHE A 7 -0.97 26.53 -3.92
CA PHE A 7 -0.36 25.95 -5.11
C PHE A 7 -1.52 25.54 -6.03
N PRO A 8 -1.59 26.06 -7.26
CA PRO A 8 -2.69 25.79 -8.18
C PRO A 8 -2.83 24.31 -8.55
N TYR A 9 -1.92 23.46 -8.09
CA TYR A 9 -1.79 22.04 -8.42
C TYR A 9 -2.48 21.08 -7.44
N THR A 10 -3.30 21.55 -6.50
CA THR A 10 -4.00 20.64 -5.55
C THR A 10 -5.52 20.64 -5.70
N THR A 11 -6.03 21.24 -6.77
CA THR A 11 -7.48 21.43 -6.95
C THR A 11 -8.21 20.09 -7.19
N LEU A 12 -7.64 19.22 -8.04
CA LEU A 12 -8.25 17.91 -8.33
C LEU A 12 -8.23 17.01 -7.10
N PHE A 13 -7.11 16.97 -6.38
CA PHE A 13 -6.99 16.15 -5.19
C PHE A 13 -7.93 16.61 -4.07
N ARG A 14 -8.07 17.91 -3.85
CA ARG A 14 -9.03 18.47 -2.87
C ARG A 14 -10.47 18.12 -3.23
N SER A 15 -10.84 18.24 -4.51
CA SER A 15 -12.16 17.85 -4.99
C SER A 15 -12.39 16.37 -4.76
N LEU A 16 -11.42 15.51 -5.08
CA LEU A 16 -11.51 14.08 -4.85
C LEU A 16 -11.73 13.74 -3.37
N VAL A 17 -10.97 14.35 -2.46
CA VAL A 17 -11.12 14.14 -1.01
C VAL A 17 -12.53 14.49 -0.55
N ALA A 18 -13.09 15.60 -1.05
CA ALA A 18 -14.46 16.02 -0.75
C ALA A 18 -15.51 15.07 -1.37
N ASP A 19 -15.32 14.66 -2.64
CA ASP A 19 -16.24 13.75 -3.35
C ASP A 19 -16.29 12.35 -2.70
N LEU A 20 -15.16 11.93 -2.09
CA LEU A 20 -15.07 10.68 -1.32
C LEU A 20 -15.65 10.80 0.11
N GLY A 21 -16.15 11.99 0.49
CA GLY A 21 -16.67 12.23 1.85
C GLY A 21 -15.59 12.22 2.94
N LEU A 22 -14.31 12.35 2.56
CA LEU A 22 -13.20 12.39 3.51
C LEU A 22 -12.99 13.81 4.03
N THR A 23 -12.53 13.91 5.27
CA THR A 23 -12.21 15.19 5.89
C THR A 23 -10.72 15.50 5.78
N SER A 24 -10.40 16.78 5.67
CA SER A 24 -9.03 17.26 5.76
C SER A 24 -8.93 18.31 6.86
N PHE A 25 -7.77 18.39 7.50
CA PHE A 25 -7.48 19.34 8.56
C PHE A 25 -6.17 20.08 8.26
N ASP A 26 -5.97 21.22 8.91
CA ASP A 26 -4.77 22.00 8.75
C ASP A 26 -3.59 21.31 9.44
N GLN A 27 -2.41 21.35 8.84
CA GLN A 27 -1.19 20.90 9.49
C GLN A 27 -1.02 21.65 10.83
N LEU A 28 -0.66 20.91 11.86
CA LEU A 28 -0.39 21.47 13.17
C LEU A 28 0.95 22.23 13.11
N ASP A 29 0.88 23.53 12.97
CA ASP A 29 2.02 24.43 12.79
C ASP A 29 2.00 25.65 13.74
N ASP A 30 1.11 25.65 14.72
CA ASP A 30 1.06 26.69 15.76
C ASP A 30 2.20 26.51 16.77
N GLY A 31 3.02 27.53 16.94
CA GLY A 31 4.14 27.53 17.89
C GLY A 31 5.49 27.80 17.23
N ARG A 32 6.56 27.40 17.91
CA ARG A 32 7.95 27.63 17.50
C ARG A 32 8.50 26.47 16.74
N VAL A 33 9.17 26.76 15.63
CA VAL A 33 9.90 25.77 14.81
C VAL A 33 11.36 25.74 15.24
N LEU A 34 11.97 24.57 15.22
CA LEU A 34 13.37 24.38 15.59
C LEU A 34 14.27 24.27 14.34
N HIS A 35 15.48 24.81 14.47
CA HIS A 35 16.54 24.63 13.50
C HIS A 35 17.81 24.16 14.19
N LEU A 36 18.34 23.02 13.79
CA LEU A 36 19.62 22.47 14.26
C LEU A 36 20.64 22.51 13.13
N ALA A 37 21.51 23.52 13.15
CA ALA A 37 22.56 23.69 12.13
C ALA A 37 23.91 23.07 12.55
N ASP A 38 24.15 22.86 13.84
CA ASP A 38 25.37 22.30 14.40
C ASP A 38 25.01 21.19 15.43
N PRO A 39 25.53 19.96 15.25
CA PRO A 39 25.19 18.83 16.12
C PRO A 39 25.65 19.03 17.58
N ASN A 40 26.57 19.97 17.84
CA ASN A 40 27.10 20.25 19.17
C ASN A 40 26.42 21.43 19.86
N ARG A 41 25.36 21.97 19.26
CA ARG A 41 24.62 23.11 19.80
C ARG A 41 23.17 22.79 20.09
N VAL A 42 22.53 23.60 20.90
CA VAL A 42 21.08 23.56 21.10
C VAL A 42 20.38 24.08 19.86
N PRO A 43 19.23 23.47 19.50
CA PRO A 43 18.40 23.96 18.39
C PRO A 43 18.00 25.42 18.59
N GLN A 44 18.01 26.19 17.52
CA GLN A 44 17.52 27.55 17.51
C GLN A 44 16.04 27.58 17.13
N THR A 45 15.29 28.50 17.74
CA THR A 45 13.91 28.78 17.33
C THR A 45 13.91 29.70 16.12
N VAL A 46 13.19 29.29 15.08
CA VAL A 46 13.00 30.08 13.86
C VAL A 46 11.51 30.21 13.54
N ALA A 47 11.14 31.25 12.80
CA ALA A 47 9.79 31.35 12.30
C ALA A 47 9.58 30.38 11.12
N LEU A 48 8.41 29.72 11.07
CA LEU A 48 8.08 28.80 9.98
C LEU A 48 8.17 29.51 8.61
N THR A 49 7.72 30.76 8.55
CA THR A 49 7.74 31.61 7.35
C THR A 49 9.15 31.95 6.85
N GLU A 50 10.14 32.05 7.74
CA GLU A 50 11.52 32.35 7.35
C GLU A 50 12.19 31.25 6.54
N ARG A 51 11.68 30.03 6.68
CA ARG A 51 12.18 28.86 5.96
C ARG A 51 11.51 28.61 4.61
N LEU A 52 10.37 29.23 4.38
CA LEU A 52 9.61 29.10 3.12
C LEU A 52 10.05 30.08 2.05
N LEU A 53 10.81 31.11 2.44
CA LEU A 53 11.42 32.04 1.47
C LEU A 53 12.68 31.36 0.91
N PRO A 54 12.92 31.46 -0.43
CA PRO A 54 14.21 31.11 -0.99
C PRO A 54 15.27 31.87 -0.21
N ALA A 55 16.27 31.18 0.32
CA ALA A 55 17.41 31.84 0.87
C ALA A 55 18.02 32.72 -0.26
N ASP A 56 18.22 34.00 -0.03
CA ASP A 56 18.91 34.86 -0.96
C ASP A 56 20.39 34.45 -1.14
N ASP A 57 20.82 33.43 -0.41
CA ASP A 57 22.16 32.85 -0.51
C ASP A 57 22.13 31.65 -1.47
N PRO A 58 22.72 31.73 -2.66
CA PRO A 58 22.80 30.67 -3.63
C PRO A 58 23.58 29.44 -3.13
N ALA A 59 24.33 29.55 -2.04
CA ALA A 59 25.06 28.45 -1.41
C ALA A 59 24.16 27.58 -0.49
N VAL A 60 22.97 28.06 -0.12
CA VAL A 60 21.97 27.29 0.65
C VAL A 60 20.92 26.77 -0.31
N PRO A 61 20.89 25.47 -0.64
CA PRO A 61 19.85 24.94 -1.48
C PRO A 61 18.49 25.25 -0.87
N ALA A 62 17.62 25.93 -1.61
CA ALA A 62 16.24 26.16 -1.23
C ALA A 62 15.53 24.82 -1.15
N ARG A 63 15.52 24.20 0.03
CA ARG A 63 14.71 23.02 0.29
C ARG A 63 13.31 23.51 0.61
N ALA A 64 12.39 23.30 -0.32
CA ALA A 64 10.99 23.29 0.05
C ALA A 64 10.79 22.13 1.03
N GLY A 65 10.52 22.44 2.28
CA GLY A 65 10.16 21.42 3.27
C GLY A 65 8.84 20.75 2.90
N ALA A 66 8.61 19.53 3.39
CA ALA A 66 7.33 18.84 3.19
C ALA A 66 6.19 19.55 3.93
N VAL A 67 6.50 20.36 4.91
CA VAL A 67 5.54 21.12 5.72
C VAL A 67 5.65 22.61 5.39
N HIS A 68 4.54 23.16 4.91
CA HIS A 68 4.41 24.59 4.56
C HIS A 68 3.30 25.23 5.38
N CYS A 69 3.37 26.55 5.56
CA CYS A 69 2.24 27.32 6.09
C CYS A 69 0.98 27.07 5.25
N GLY A 70 -0.10 26.63 5.90
CA GLY A 70 -1.35 26.30 5.23
C GLY A 70 -1.36 24.93 4.54
N ALA A 71 -0.38 24.06 4.81
CA ALA A 71 -0.45 22.65 4.42
C ALA A 71 -1.67 21.97 5.08
N ARG A 72 -2.27 21.04 4.37
CA ARG A 72 -3.42 20.25 4.87
C ARG A 72 -3.12 18.78 4.80
N ARG A 73 -3.72 18.03 5.73
CA ARG A 73 -3.63 16.58 5.82
C ARG A 73 -5.01 15.96 5.72
N VAL A 74 -5.08 14.75 5.19
CA VAL A 74 -6.32 13.97 5.15
C VAL A 74 -6.45 13.19 6.45
N ALA A 75 -7.59 13.25 7.09
CA ALA A 75 -7.90 12.42 8.26
C ALA A 75 -7.85 10.94 7.86
N GLY A 76 -7.14 10.13 8.66
CA GLY A 76 -6.85 8.74 8.31
C GLY A 76 -5.71 8.55 7.30
N GLY A 77 -5.07 9.65 6.84
CA GLY A 77 -3.94 9.59 5.91
C GLY A 77 -4.35 9.30 4.45
N VAL A 78 -3.35 9.16 3.58
CA VAL A 78 -3.59 8.85 2.16
C VAL A 78 -4.16 7.43 1.97
N GLY A 79 -3.91 6.51 2.90
CA GLY A 79 -4.52 5.17 2.90
C GLY A 79 -6.04 5.24 2.83
N ALA A 80 -6.67 6.13 3.61
CA ALA A 80 -8.12 6.32 3.58
C ALA A 80 -8.66 6.75 2.20
N VAL A 81 -7.86 7.50 1.43
CA VAL A 81 -8.22 7.87 0.04
C VAL A 81 -8.21 6.64 -0.85
N ILE A 82 -7.20 5.79 -0.73
CA ILE A 82 -7.08 4.55 -1.51
C ILE A 82 -8.22 3.59 -1.18
N ASP A 83 -8.52 3.41 0.10
CA ASP A 83 -9.62 2.56 0.56
C ASP A 83 -10.97 3.05 0.04
N ALA A 84 -11.22 4.37 0.11
CA ALA A 84 -12.45 4.97 -0.41
C ALA A 84 -12.56 4.86 -1.93
N LEU A 85 -11.44 4.92 -2.68
CA LEU A 85 -11.43 4.68 -4.12
C LEU A 85 -11.66 3.21 -4.48
N ALA A 86 -11.18 2.29 -3.65
CA ALA A 86 -11.32 0.86 -3.86
C ALA A 86 -12.74 0.35 -3.52
N ALA A 87 -13.37 0.91 -2.48
CA ALA A 87 -14.65 0.46 -1.94
C ALA A 87 -15.80 0.37 -2.98
N PRO A 88 -15.98 1.35 -3.90
CA PRO A 88 -17.06 1.29 -4.89
C PRO A 88 -16.74 0.44 -6.12
N LEU A 89 -15.69 -0.37 -6.11
CA LEU A 89 -15.27 -1.20 -7.23
C LEU A 89 -15.63 -2.70 -7.03
N PRO A 90 -16.91 -3.06 -6.80
CA PRO A 90 -17.29 -4.44 -6.45
C PRO A 90 -17.01 -5.44 -7.58
N ASN A 91 -16.98 -4.99 -8.82
CA ASN A 91 -16.68 -5.79 -10.01
C ASN A 91 -15.25 -5.63 -10.51
N ALA A 92 -14.50 -4.69 -9.96
CA ALA A 92 -13.08 -4.55 -10.25
C ALA A 92 -12.31 -5.62 -9.47
N ARG A 93 -11.54 -6.43 -10.19
CA ARG A 93 -10.69 -7.44 -9.57
C ARG A 93 -9.37 -6.80 -9.20
N LEU A 94 -9.28 -6.22 -8.01
CA LEU A 94 -8.02 -5.78 -7.45
C LEU A 94 -7.19 -7.02 -7.08
N ARG A 95 -6.05 -7.18 -7.71
CA ARG A 95 -5.14 -8.30 -7.48
C ARG A 95 -3.79 -7.74 -7.03
N THR A 96 -3.52 -7.81 -5.76
CA THR A 96 -2.22 -7.47 -5.18
C THR A 96 -1.27 -8.67 -5.22
N GLY A 97 0.04 -8.43 -5.09
CA GLY A 97 1.04 -9.49 -5.12
C GLY A 97 1.31 -10.08 -6.52
N HIS A 98 0.78 -9.46 -7.58
CA HIS A 98 0.97 -9.90 -8.95
C HIS A 98 2.01 -9.01 -9.64
N ARG A 99 3.06 -9.63 -10.17
CA ARG A 99 4.11 -8.94 -10.92
C ARG A 99 3.88 -9.12 -12.41
N LEU A 100 3.97 -8.01 -13.15
CA LEU A 100 3.98 -8.02 -14.61
C LEU A 100 5.42 -8.21 -15.11
N ASP A 101 5.67 -9.28 -15.85
CA ASP A 101 6.99 -9.57 -16.41
C ASP A 101 7.09 -9.17 -17.88
N ALA A 102 6.02 -9.32 -18.66
CA ALA A 102 6.03 -8.97 -20.07
C ALA A 102 4.65 -8.56 -20.59
N LEU A 103 4.68 -7.72 -21.62
CA LEU A 103 3.55 -7.40 -22.49
C LEU A 103 3.87 -7.84 -23.91
N VAL A 104 2.98 -8.62 -24.53
CA VAL A 104 3.11 -9.07 -25.91
C VAL A 104 1.93 -8.57 -26.73
N ASP A 105 2.20 -7.75 -27.72
CA ASP A 105 1.17 -7.22 -28.63
C ASP A 105 0.89 -8.22 -29.77
N HIS A 106 -0.32 -8.77 -29.79
CA HIS A 106 -0.79 -9.69 -30.83
C HIS A 106 -1.61 -8.99 -31.94
N GLY A 107 -1.69 -7.66 -31.93
CA GLY A 107 -2.45 -6.88 -32.92
C GLY A 107 -3.89 -6.65 -32.52
N ASP A 108 -4.63 -7.66 -32.08
CA ASP A 108 -6.02 -7.54 -31.63
C ASP A 108 -6.13 -7.41 -30.11
N PHE A 109 -5.18 -7.95 -29.37
CA PHE A 109 -5.10 -7.90 -27.92
C PHE A 109 -3.62 -7.85 -27.47
N VAL A 110 -3.44 -7.54 -26.19
CA VAL A 110 -2.15 -7.60 -25.51
C VAL A 110 -2.20 -8.76 -24.51
N GLU A 111 -1.22 -9.66 -24.57
CA GLU A 111 -0.98 -10.68 -23.57
C GLU A 111 -0.12 -10.08 -22.44
N LEU A 112 -0.62 -10.13 -21.21
CA LEU A 112 0.11 -9.78 -20.00
C LEU A 112 0.66 -11.07 -19.40
N ARG A 113 1.98 -11.20 -19.30
CA ARG A 113 2.63 -12.31 -18.58
C ARG A 113 2.89 -11.87 -17.14
N LEU A 114 2.31 -12.62 -16.23
CA LEU A 114 2.21 -12.25 -14.83
C LEU A 114 2.76 -13.36 -13.94
N ARG A 115 3.30 -12.99 -12.77
CA ARG A 115 3.65 -13.92 -11.71
C ARG A 115 2.90 -13.59 -10.42
N PHE A 116 2.54 -14.66 -9.70
CA PHE A 116 2.04 -14.58 -8.33
C PHE A 116 2.78 -15.63 -7.51
N GLY A 117 3.70 -15.19 -6.67
CA GLY A 117 4.70 -16.09 -6.07
C GLY A 117 5.52 -16.79 -7.15
N GLU A 118 5.57 -18.12 -7.10
CA GLU A 118 6.26 -18.95 -8.11
C GLU A 118 5.41 -19.29 -9.34
N ALA A 119 4.11 -18.98 -9.30
CA ALA A 119 3.21 -19.31 -10.39
C ALA A 119 3.24 -18.24 -11.48
N ALA A 120 3.54 -18.64 -12.71
CA ALA A 120 3.42 -17.80 -13.91
C ALA A 120 2.11 -18.10 -14.64
N TYR A 121 1.47 -17.05 -15.17
CA TYR A 121 0.25 -17.16 -15.96
C TYR A 121 0.12 -15.95 -16.89
N SER A 122 -0.77 -16.03 -17.88
CA SER A 122 -1.05 -14.90 -18.75
C SER A 122 -2.52 -14.49 -18.73
N VAL A 123 -2.74 -13.22 -19.06
CA VAL A 123 -4.07 -12.60 -19.18
C VAL A 123 -4.09 -11.83 -20.51
N ASN A 124 -5.15 -12.00 -21.28
CA ASN A 124 -5.35 -11.23 -22.50
C ASN A 124 -6.24 -10.02 -22.23
N ALA A 125 -5.82 -8.86 -22.71
CA ALA A 125 -6.56 -7.61 -22.58
C ALA A 125 -6.60 -6.86 -23.91
N ARG A 126 -7.72 -6.20 -24.20
CA ARG A 126 -7.83 -5.34 -25.40
C ARG A 126 -6.96 -4.09 -25.26
N ARG A 127 -6.77 -3.59 -24.05
CA ARG A 127 -5.98 -2.42 -23.73
C ARG A 127 -5.32 -2.58 -22.39
N VAL A 128 -4.13 -2.03 -22.26
CA VAL A 128 -3.34 -2.03 -21.04
C VAL A 128 -2.99 -0.59 -20.68
N VAL A 129 -3.15 -0.26 -19.42
CA VAL A 129 -2.68 1.00 -18.84
C VAL A 129 -1.61 0.64 -17.81
N LEU A 130 -0.38 1.09 -18.01
CA LEU A 130 0.70 0.99 -17.06
C LEU A 130 0.70 2.25 -16.19
N ALA A 131 0.21 2.14 -14.96
CA ALA A 131 0.28 3.21 -13.94
C ALA A 131 1.52 3.03 -13.04
N LEU A 132 2.63 2.63 -13.65
CA LEU A 132 3.93 2.44 -13.01
C LEU A 132 4.83 3.66 -13.24
N PRO A 133 5.83 3.88 -12.37
CA PRO A 133 6.88 4.85 -12.66
C PRO A 133 7.56 4.51 -13.99
N PRO A 134 7.84 5.50 -14.86
CA PRO A 134 8.36 5.25 -16.22
C PRO A 134 9.64 4.41 -16.24
N ARG A 135 10.63 4.75 -15.41
CA ARG A 135 11.90 4.00 -15.30
C ARG A 135 11.70 2.58 -14.78
N VAL A 136 10.73 2.38 -13.86
CA VAL A 136 10.40 1.03 -13.37
C VAL A 136 9.73 0.21 -14.46
N ALA A 137 8.80 0.80 -15.22
CA ALA A 137 8.15 0.11 -16.34
C ALA A 137 9.19 -0.34 -17.39
N GLU A 138 10.12 0.54 -17.76
CA GLU A 138 11.18 0.23 -18.72
C GLU A 138 12.17 -0.83 -18.21
N ALA A 139 12.56 -0.76 -16.95
CA ALA A 139 13.54 -1.66 -16.37
C ALA A 139 12.99 -3.06 -16.02
N SER A 140 11.68 -3.18 -15.73
CA SER A 140 11.09 -4.40 -15.18
C SER A 140 10.12 -5.14 -16.10
N VAL A 141 9.62 -4.50 -17.16
CA VAL A 141 8.64 -5.08 -18.07
C VAL A 141 9.29 -5.33 -19.44
N GLN A 142 9.23 -6.57 -19.92
CA GLN A 142 9.62 -6.89 -21.29
C GLN A 142 8.48 -6.52 -22.26
N PHE A 143 8.79 -5.76 -23.30
CA PHE A 143 7.84 -5.38 -24.34
C PHE A 143 8.11 -6.16 -25.63
N VAL A 144 7.07 -6.74 -26.21
CA VAL A 144 7.14 -7.47 -27.49
C VAL A 144 6.00 -7.01 -28.40
N PRO A 145 6.27 -6.35 -29.54
CA PRO A 145 7.59 -5.91 -29.99
C PRO A 145 8.22 -4.87 -29.05
N ASP A 146 9.52 -4.66 -29.20
CA ASP A 146 10.23 -3.62 -28.49
C ASP A 146 9.54 -2.26 -28.66
N LEU A 147 9.60 -1.43 -27.62
CA LEU A 147 9.13 -0.05 -27.68
C LEU A 147 9.94 0.75 -28.71
N ALA A 148 9.30 1.72 -29.34
CA ALA A 148 9.99 2.68 -30.19
C ALA A 148 11.13 3.35 -29.41
N PRO A 149 12.29 3.62 -30.06
CA PRO A 149 13.46 4.16 -29.35
C PRO A 149 13.18 5.45 -28.60
N ASP A 150 12.45 6.39 -29.21
CA ASP A 150 12.05 7.67 -28.62
C ASP A 150 11.17 7.49 -27.36
N LEU A 151 10.27 6.53 -27.37
CA LEU A 151 9.45 6.20 -26.20
C LEU A 151 10.30 5.58 -25.09
N ARG A 152 11.23 4.68 -25.43
CA ARG A 152 12.15 4.08 -24.45
C ARG A 152 13.03 5.13 -23.81
N ASP A 153 13.61 6.04 -24.63
CA ASP A 153 14.43 7.14 -24.15
C ASP A 153 13.64 8.07 -23.22
N ALA A 154 12.38 8.36 -23.55
CA ALA A 154 11.51 9.17 -22.71
C ALA A 154 11.20 8.49 -21.36
N LEU A 155 10.97 7.16 -21.34
CA LEU A 155 10.77 6.41 -20.10
C LEU A 155 12.01 6.46 -19.20
N GLN A 156 13.20 6.26 -19.77
CA GLN A 156 14.49 6.32 -19.04
C GLN A 156 14.82 7.73 -18.56
N ALA A 157 14.49 8.74 -19.36
CA ALA A 157 14.75 10.14 -19.03
C ALA A 157 13.79 10.70 -17.94
N THR A 158 12.68 10.02 -17.67
CA THR A 158 11.67 10.48 -16.70
C THR A 158 11.91 9.88 -15.32
N PRO A 159 12.51 10.62 -14.36
CA PRO A 159 12.81 10.12 -13.03
C PRO A 159 11.54 9.97 -12.19
N THR A 160 11.55 9.03 -11.26
CA THR A 160 10.53 8.91 -10.21
C THR A 160 10.90 9.85 -9.06
N TRP A 161 10.12 10.89 -8.87
CA TRP A 161 10.37 11.83 -7.78
C TRP A 161 10.26 11.14 -6.41
N MET A 162 11.22 11.41 -5.53
CA MET A 162 11.33 10.78 -4.20
C MET A 162 11.54 9.25 -4.22
N ALA A 163 11.90 8.64 -5.35
CA ALA A 163 12.16 7.19 -5.42
C ALA A 163 13.24 6.73 -4.44
N THR A 164 14.23 7.58 -4.15
CA THR A 164 15.32 7.31 -3.21
C THR A 164 15.09 7.90 -1.83
N ALA A 165 13.93 8.48 -1.55
CA ALA A 165 13.64 9.05 -0.23
C ALA A 165 13.45 7.97 0.84
N ALA A 166 13.68 8.35 2.10
CA ALA A 166 13.28 7.54 3.23
C ALA A 166 12.57 8.40 4.28
N LYS A 167 11.68 7.79 5.03
CA LYS A 167 10.85 8.46 6.03
C LYS A 167 10.82 7.66 7.32
N ALA A 168 10.89 8.38 8.45
CA ALA A 168 10.68 7.84 9.77
C ALA A 168 9.34 8.33 10.35
N GLY A 169 8.77 7.54 11.25
CA GLY A 169 7.62 7.91 12.07
C GLY A 169 7.81 7.40 13.48
N PHE A 170 7.33 8.17 14.47
CA PHE A 170 7.45 7.87 15.89
C PHE A 170 6.15 8.19 16.57
N THR A 171 5.64 7.28 17.36
CA THR A 171 4.42 7.50 18.15
C THR A 171 4.76 7.68 19.62
N TYR A 172 4.02 8.54 20.27
CA TYR A 172 4.17 8.87 21.70
C TYR A 172 2.81 8.90 22.37
N PRO A 173 2.74 8.70 23.69
CA PRO A 173 1.47 8.80 24.43
C PRO A 173 0.83 10.19 24.35
N ARG A 174 1.62 11.25 24.19
CA ARG A 174 1.18 12.64 24.12
C ARG A 174 2.15 13.48 23.29
N ALA A 175 1.69 14.64 22.81
CA ALA A 175 2.50 15.61 22.08
C ALA A 175 3.32 16.50 23.02
N PHE A 176 4.27 15.94 23.75
CA PHE A 176 5.06 16.61 24.79
C PHE A 176 5.84 17.83 24.28
N TRP A 177 6.19 17.89 23.00
CA TRP A 177 6.85 19.07 22.40
C TRP A 177 6.00 20.33 22.45
N ARG A 178 4.67 20.20 22.52
CA ARG A 178 3.73 21.33 22.61
C ARG A 178 3.76 21.98 23.98
N ASP A 179 4.07 21.23 25.05
CA ASP A 179 4.22 21.77 26.41
C ASP A 179 5.33 22.83 26.47
N SER A 180 6.36 22.67 25.66
CA SER A 180 7.44 23.63 25.49
C SER A 180 7.15 24.73 24.48
N GLY A 181 5.95 24.76 23.87
CA GLY A 181 5.54 25.75 22.90
C GLY A 181 6.13 25.50 21.50
N HIS A 182 6.55 24.25 21.20
CA HIS A 182 7.05 23.86 19.88
C HIS A 182 5.93 23.30 19.02
N THR A 183 6.01 23.51 17.69
CA THR A 183 5.08 22.96 16.71
C THR A 183 5.26 21.46 16.47
N GLY A 184 6.39 20.87 16.91
CA GLY A 184 6.85 19.56 16.42
C GLY A 184 7.58 19.62 15.07
N ASN A 185 7.69 20.80 14.47
CA ASN A 185 8.44 21.00 13.24
C ASN A 185 9.89 21.39 13.52
N ALA A 186 10.82 20.76 12.82
CA ALA A 186 12.24 21.06 12.93
C ALA A 186 12.96 20.85 11.60
N TRP A 187 14.00 21.65 11.36
CA TRP A 187 14.98 21.40 10.30
C TRP A 187 16.34 21.10 10.89
N VAL A 188 17.03 20.16 10.28
CA VAL A 188 18.39 19.79 10.64
C VAL A 188 19.27 19.88 9.39
N SER A 189 20.24 20.79 9.41
CA SER A 189 21.03 21.13 8.22
C SER A 189 22.53 20.75 8.32
N HIS A 190 22.95 20.14 9.43
CA HIS A 190 24.35 19.66 9.54
C HIS A 190 24.56 18.31 8.84
N ALA A 191 25.80 18.01 8.48
CA ALA A 191 26.14 16.83 7.67
C ALA A 191 25.91 15.47 8.37
N GLN A 192 25.75 15.45 9.69
CA GLN A 192 25.52 14.24 10.49
C GLN A 192 24.04 13.98 10.77
N ALA A 193 23.15 14.77 10.17
CA ALA A 193 21.71 14.63 10.38
C ALA A 193 21.21 13.29 9.85
N MET A 194 20.40 12.57 10.64
CA MET A 194 19.64 11.41 10.19
C MET A 194 18.34 11.84 9.50
N LEU A 195 17.68 12.85 10.05
CA LEU A 195 16.48 13.48 9.49
C LEU A 195 16.81 14.92 9.14
N ALA A 196 16.52 15.33 7.90
CA ALA A 196 16.65 16.71 7.45
C ALA A 196 15.46 17.57 7.90
N GLU A 197 14.31 16.96 8.02
CA GLU A 197 13.06 17.61 8.40
C GLU A 197 12.26 16.69 9.31
N VAL A 198 11.73 17.25 10.38
CA VAL A 198 10.77 16.60 11.29
C VAL A 198 9.51 17.45 11.35
N PHE A 199 8.37 16.84 11.45
CA PHE A 199 7.08 17.53 11.56
C PHE A 199 6.10 16.79 12.44
N ASP A 200 5.17 17.55 13.03
CA ASP A 200 4.04 17.00 13.79
C ASP A 200 3.15 16.17 12.88
N ALA A 201 3.03 14.89 13.16
CA ALA A 201 2.26 13.92 12.40
C ALA A 201 0.98 13.48 13.13
N CYS A 202 0.57 14.20 14.18
CA CYS A 202 -0.67 13.93 14.93
C CYS A 202 -1.91 13.99 14.04
N GLY A 203 -2.93 13.24 14.43
CA GLY A 203 -4.27 13.38 13.84
C GLY A 203 -4.98 14.66 14.32
N PRO A 204 -6.17 14.97 13.77
CA PRO A 204 -6.92 16.17 14.14
C PRO A 204 -7.35 16.21 15.60
N ASP A 205 -7.53 15.04 16.23
CA ASP A 205 -8.06 14.88 17.58
C ASP A 205 -6.97 14.55 18.62
N ALA A 206 -5.69 14.70 18.27
CA ALA A 206 -4.59 14.30 19.14
C ALA A 206 -4.61 14.99 20.51
N ASP A 207 -5.09 16.23 20.58
CA ASP A 207 -5.20 16.97 21.84
C ASP A 207 -6.42 16.57 22.68
N ALA A 208 -7.49 16.11 22.03
CA ALA A 208 -8.72 15.67 22.70
C ALA A 208 -8.63 14.23 23.21
N ALA A 209 -7.71 13.45 22.69
CA ALA A 209 -7.60 12.01 22.92
C ALA A 209 -6.57 11.64 24.00
N VAL A 210 -5.90 12.59 24.61
CA VAL A 210 -4.90 12.34 25.65
C VAL A 210 -5.52 11.59 26.83
N GLY A 211 -5.09 10.35 27.03
CA GLY A 211 -5.54 9.51 28.13
C GLY A 211 -6.84 8.73 27.91
N MET A 212 -7.47 8.78 26.73
CA MET A 212 -8.62 7.94 26.41
C MET A 212 -8.19 6.55 25.94
N PRO A 213 -8.86 5.47 26.37
CA PRO A 213 -8.62 4.14 25.85
C PRO A 213 -8.89 4.10 24.32
N GLY A 214 -7.88 3.72 23.54
CA GLY A 214 -7.97 3.69 22.08
C GLY A 214 -7.53 4.97 21.37
N SER A 215 -7.02 5.97 22.09
CA SER A 215 -6.40 7.13 21.43
C SER A 215 -5.14 6.72 20.68
N THR A 216 -4.99 7.24 19.46
CA THR A 216 -3.83 6.97 18.62
C THR A 216 -2.53 7.65 19.10
N GLY A 217 -2.57 8.35 20.25
CA GLY A 217 -1.43 9.09 20.78
C GLY A 217 -0.99 10.23 19.86
N ALA A 218 0.20 10.76 20.13
CA ALA A 218 0.84 11.77 19.32
C ALA A 218 1.90 11.15 18.40
N ALA A 219 2.22 11.82 17.30
CA ALA A 219 3.21 11.34 16.36
C ALA A 219 4.10 12.46 15.82
N LEU A 220 5.39 12.12 15.66
CA LEU A 220 6.34 12.87 14.83
C LEU A 220 6.66 12.05 13.58
N ALA A 221 6.92 12.71 12.49
CA ALA A 221 7.47 12.07 11.30
C ALA A 221 8.59 12.93 10.73
N GLY A 222 9.50 12.31 9.96
CA GLY A 222 10.59 13.04 9.36
C GLY A 222 11.12 12.39 8.10
N PHE A 223 11.77 13.21 7.25
CA PHE A 223 12.44 12.76 6.04
C PHE A 223 13.95 12.61 6.30
N ALA A 224 14.52 11.51 5.81
CA ALA A 224 15.94 11.26 5.93
C ALA A 224 16.77 12.34 5.25
N ALA A 225 17.90 12.70 5.90
CA ALA A 225 18.86 13.65 5.37
C ALA A 225 19.88 12.99 4.44
N LEU A 226 20.18 11.70 4.68
CA LEU A 226 21.23 10.96 4.00
C LEU A 226 20.71 10.35 2.69
N GLY A 227 21.55 10.27 1.68
CA GLY A 227 21.29 9.52 0.46
C GLY A 227 21.18 8.01 0.69
N ALA A 228 20.63 7.27 -0.27
CA ALA A 228 20.36 5.83 -0.15
C ALA A 228 21.59 5.01 0.24
N ALA A 229 22.71 5.20 -0.45
CA ALA A 229 23.96 4.50 -0.17
C ALA A 229 24.54 4.81 1.22
N GLN A 230 24.38 6.04 1.71
CA GLN A 230 24.82 6.41 3.04
C GLN A 230 23.94 5.78 4.12
N ARG A 231 22.62 5.70 3.91
CA ARG A 231 21.68 5.10 4.85
C ARG A 231 21.94 3.62 5.10
N GLU A 232 22.40 2.89 4.10
CA GLU A 232 22.79 1.49 4.22
C GLU A 232 23.87 1.28 5.28
N SER A 233 24.86 2.17 5.32
CA SER A 233 25.97 2.14 6.29
C SER A 233 25.53 2.29 7.74
N PHE A 234 24.38 2.94 7.98
CA PHE A 234 23.86 3.22 9.33
C PHE A 234 22.76 2.25 9.77
N THR A 235 22.45 1.22 9.00
CA THR A 235 21.30 0.33 9.28
C THR A 235 21.33 -0.24 10.71
N ARG A 236 22.48 -0.64 11.24
CA ARG A 236 22.59 -1.23 12.58
C ARG A 236 22.40 -0.22 13.73
N GLY A 237 22.81 1.03 13.54
CA GLY A 237 22.73 2.09 14.56
C GLY A 237 21.58 3.07 14.33
N ARG A 238 20.79 2.87 13.30
CA ARG A 238 19.77 3.83 12.84
C ARG A 238 18.79 4.26 13.93
N ALA A 239 18.22 3.31 14.67
CA ALA A 239 17.26 3.62 15.72
C ALA A 239 17.88 4.56 16.78
N LEU A 240 19.05 4.22 17.29
CA LEU A 240 19.75 5.03 18.29
C LEU A 240 20.08 6.44 17.78
N LEU A 241 20.52 6.56 16.53
CA LEU A 241 20.86 7.87 15.95
C LEU A 241 19.60 8.74 15.72
N LEU A 242 18.49 8.14 15.31
CA LEU A 242 17.21 8.81 15.17
C LEU A 242 16.68 9.30 16.53
N GLU A 243 16.70 8.45 17.54
CA GLU A 243 16.28 8.80 18.91
C GLU A 243 17.18 9.89 19.48
N SER A 244 18.50 9.78 19.32
CA SER A 244 19.45 10.80 19.76
C SER A 244 19.18 12.17 19.12
N GLN A 245 18.88 12.21 17.83
CA GLN A 245 18.54 13.46 17.14
C GLN A 245 17.20 14.03 17.63
N LEU A 246 16.19 13.19 17.88
CA LEU A 246 14.91 13.65 18.41
C LEU A 246 15.02 14.17 19.84
N VAL A 247 15.85 13.52 20.67
CA VAL A 247 16.17 14.02 22.02
C VAL A 247 16.85 15.38 21.97
N GLN A 248 17.78 15.58 21.04
CA GLN A 248 18.45 16.86 20.87
C GLN A 248 17.47 17.97 20.43
N LEU A 249 16.46 17.62 19.61
CA LEU A 249 15.44 18.56 19.13
C LEU A 249 14.39 18.87 20.20
N PHE A 250 13.82 17.85 20.82
CA PHE A 250 12.60 17.97 21.61
C PHE A 250 12.74 17.59 23.07
N GLY A 251 13.94 17.19 23.51
CA GLY A 251 14.20 16.81 24.88
C GLY A 251 14.08 15.33 25.19
N PRO A 252 14.35 14.92 26.45
CA PRO A 252 14.53 13.51 26.83
C PRO A 252 13.30 12.65 26.62
N GLU A 253 12.10 13.20 26.63
CA GLU A 253 10.86 12.44 26.37
C GLU A 253 10.81 11.84 24.96
N ALA A 254 11.60 12.37 24.03
CA ALA A 254 11.71 11.85 22.68
C ALA A 254 12.50 10.53 22.59
N ALA A 255 13.21 10.11 23.66
CA ALA A 255 14.00 8.88 23.68
C ALA A 255 13.17 7.59 23.71
N GLU A 256 11.89 7.68 24.14
CA GLU A 256 11.05 6.51 24.38
C GLU A 256 9.77 6.54 23.52
N PRO A 257 9.88 6.43 22.18
CA PRO A 257 8.72 6.30 21.33
C PRO A 257 7.99 4.98 21.64
N ALA A 258 6.66 5.00 21.69
CA ALA A 258 5.86 3.78 21.84
C ALA A 258 6.06 2.83 20.64
N GLU A 259 6.16 3.40 19.43
CA GLU A 259 6.49 2.69 18.21
C GLU A 259 7.35 3.58 17.31
N SER A 260 8.23 2.95 16.52
CA SER A 260 9.03 3.61 15.50
C SER A 260 8.89 2.89 14.17
N PHE A 261 8.78 3.66 13.10
CA PHE A 261 8.63 3.19 11.74
C PHE A 261 9.74 3.75 10.86
N TRP A 262 10.18 2.95 9.92
CA TRP A 262 11.12 3.38 8.89
C TRP A 262 10.72 2.78 7.55
N GLN A 263 10.50 3.64 6.57
CA GLN A 263 10.30 3.25 5.17
C GLN A 263 11.39 3.86 4.31
N ASP A 264 12.12 3.03 3.60
CA ASP A 264 13.15 3.42 2.64
C ASP A 264 12.72 2.98 1.25
N TRP A 265 12.26 3.92 0.45
CA TRP A 265 11.77 3.63 -0.90
C TRP A 265 12.89 3.25 -1.88
N ALA A 266 14.16 3.57 -1.57
CA ALA A 266 15.30 3.11 -2.35
C ALA A 266 15.43 1.58 -2.39
N LEU A 267 14.82 0.88 -1.41
CA LEU A 267 14.81 -0.59 -1.31
C LEU A 267 13.57 -1.22 -1.99
N GLU A 268 12.66 -0.41 -2.50
CA GLU A 268 11.40 -0.85 -3.11
C GLU A 268 11.54 -0.89 -4.63
N ALA A 269 11.84 -2.06 -5.18
CA ALA A 269 12.07 -2.26 -6.62
C ALA A 269 10.84 -1.90 -7.49
N GLU A 270 9.65 -1.89 -6.91
CA GLU A 270 8.41 -1.50 -7.59
C GLU A 270 8.24 0.02 -7.73
N THR A 271 9.06 0.82 -7.03
CA THR A 271 9.00 2.28 -7.08
C THR A 271 10.33 2.93 -7.43
N CYS A 272 11.45 2.29 -7.13
CA CYS A 272 12.80 2.79 -7.36
C CYS A 272 13.53 1.93 -8.40
N SER A 273 13.86 2.51 -9.54
CA SER A 273 14.65 1.84 -10.56
C SER A 273 16.16 1.90 -10.28
N PRO A 274 16.98 1.02 -10.89
CA PRO A 274 18.44 1.13 -10.80
C PRO A 274 18.99 2.49 -11.28
N ILE A 275 18.32 3.13 -12.26
CA ILE A 275 18.72 4.46 -12.74
C ILE A 275 18.40 5.54 -11.69
N ASP A 276 17.28 5.42 -10.98
CA ASP A 276 16.94 6.33 -9.88
C ASP A 276 17.96 6.22 -8.75
N LEU A 277 18.38 4.99 -8.38
CA LEU A 277 19.44 4.77 -7.40
C LEU A 277 20.77 5.35 -7.83
N ALA A 278 21.17 5.15 -9.09
CA ALA A 278 22.45 5.65 -9.61
C ALA A 278 22.48 7.19 -9.67
N SER A 279 21.34 7.82 -9.88
CA SER A 279 21.22 9.27 -9.92
C SER A 279 20.86 9.93 -8.58
N ASP A 280 20.82 9.14 -7.48
CA ASP A 280 20.33 9.53 -6.14
C ASP A 280 20.27 11.04 -5.89
N VAL A 281 19.14 11.64 -6.25
CA VAL A 281 18.86 13.07 -6.14
C VAL A 281 18.33 13.48 -4.76
N ALA A 282 18.39 12.59 -3.76
CA ALA A 282 17.92 12.84 -2.39
C ALA A 282 18.53 14.10 -1.77
N GLN A 283 19.59 14.61 -2.35
CA GLN A 283 20.30 15.79 -1.86
C GLN A 283 20.05 17.11 -2.61
N GLY A 284 19.05 17.22 -3.47
CA GLY A 284 18.71 18.52 -4.04
C GLY A 284 18.29 18.58 -5.50
N GLY A 285 17.97 17.45 -6.12
CA GLY A 285 17.32 17.46 -7.43
C GLY A 285 15.96 18.15 -7.33
N GLY A 286 15.75 19.21 -8.13
CA GLY A 286 14.45 19.85 -8.23
C GLY A 286 13.41 18.84 -8.69
N HIS A 287 12.16 19.07 -8.31
CA HIS A 287 11.02 18.30 -8.79
C HIS A 287 11.01 18.31 -10.33
N PRO A 288 10.92 17.14 -11.00
CA PRO A 288 10.84 17.10 -12.46
C PRO A 288 9.56 17.80 -12.92
N ASN A 289 9.72 18.90 -13.63
CA ASN A 289 8.60 19.78 -13.97
C ASN A 289 7.88 19.40 -15.27
N HIS A 290 8.45 18.51 -16.08
CA HIS A 290 7.90 18.25 -17.42
C HIS A 290 7.99 16.76 -17.77
N ALA A 291 6.80 16.15 -17.98
CA ALA A 291 6.73 14.86 -18.65
C ALA A 291 6.95 15.02 -20.15
N ASP A 292 7.67 14.11 -20.79
CA ASP A 292 7.75 14.05 -22.24
C ASP A 292 6.34 13.79 -22.80
N PRO A 293 5.88 14.60 -23.79
CA PRO A 293 4.55 14.41 -24.38
C PRO A 293 4.27 13.02 -24.89
N ILE A 294 5.30 12.31 -25.39
CA ILE A 294 5.16 10.94 -25.91
C ILE A 294 4.60 9.96 -24.88
N LEU A 295 4.89 10.18 -23.58
CA LEU A 295 4.34 9.34 -22.50
C LEU A 295 2.83 9.52 -22.31
N ALA A 296 2.28 10.59 -22.83
CA ALA A 296 0.84 10.86 -22.78
C ALA A 296 0.08 10.25 -23.96
N ASP A 297 0.76 9.80 -25.00
CA ASP A 297 0.18 9.27 -26.21
C ASP A 297 -0.29 7.82 -26.05
N ALA A 298 -1.07 7.37 -27.03
CA ALA A 298 -1.48 5.97 -27.15
C ALA A 298 -0.45 5.23 -28.01
N HIS A 299 0.03 4.10 -27.51
CA HIS A 299 1.00 3.25 -28.20
C HIS A 299 0.36 1.95 -28.70
N TRP A 300 1.07 1.18 -29.52
CA TRP A 300 0.59 -0.10 -30.09
C TRP A 300 -0.80 0.03 -30.71
N ASN A 301 -1.01 1.06 -31.52
CA ASN A 301 -2.32 1.38 -32.13
C ASN A 301 -3.45 1.49 -31.10
N GLY A 302 -3.20 2.12 -29.96
CA GLY A 302 -4.21 2.35 -28.91
C GLY A 302 -4.46 1.17 -27.99
N ARG A 303 -3.50 0.25 -27.86
CA ARG A 303 -3.57 -0.88 -26.95
C ARG A 303 -2.71 -0.72 -25.69
N LEU A 304 -1.67 0.13 -25.74
CA LEU A 304 -0.80 0.42 -24.60
C LEU A 304 -0.85 1.91 -24.25
N TYR A 305 -1.01 2.23 -22.96
CA TYR A 305 -1.05 3.58 -22.41
C TYR A 305 -0.20 3.62 -21.14
N PHE A 306 0.41 4.79 -20.90
CA PHE A 306 1.09 5.08 -19.64
C PHE A 306 0.25 6.06 -18.80
N GLY A 307 0.08 5.74 -17.51
CA GLY A 307 -0.88 6.42 -16.62
C GLY A 307 -0.32 6.82 -15.26
N GLY A 308 0.98 6.68 -15.03
CA GLY A 308 1.64 7.19 -13.84
C GLY A 308 1.55 8.71 -13.72
N SER A 309 1.74 9.23 -12.52
CA SER A 309 1.73 10.69 -12.26
C SER A 309 2.73 11.45 -13.13
N GLU A 310 3.86 10.83 -13.44
CA GLU A 310 4.95 11.34 -14.25
C GLU A 310 4.55 11.60 -15.71
N THR A 311 3.45 11.00 -16.17
CA THR A 311 2.90 11.21 -17.52
C THR A 311 1.99 12.44 -17.62
N ALA A 312 1.75 13.13 -16.52
CA ALA A 312 0.92 14.33 -16.49
C ALA A 312 1.71 15.57 -16.90
N ARG A 313 1.07 16.47 -17.66
CA ARG A 313 1.68 17.75 -18.08
C ARG A 313 1.90 18.71 -16.91
N GLN A 314 1.13 18.56 -15.85
CA GLN A 314 1.21 19.39 -14.65
C GLN A 314 1.11 18.50 -13.40
N GLY A 315 1.89 18.82 -12.37
CA GLY A 315 1.89 18.08 -11.13
C GLY A 315 2.43 16.65 -11.24
N GLY A 316 3.28 16.37 -12.22
CA GLY A 316 3.94 15.05 -12.35
C GLY A 316 4.65 14.68 -11.06
N GLY A 317 4.66 13.39 -10.66
CA GLY A 317 5.20 12.92 -9.38
C GLY A 317 4.31 13.19 -8.15
N TYR A 318 3.24 13.97 -8.27
CA TYR A 318 2.26 14.25 -7.22
C TYR A 318 0.94 13.52 -7.44
N LEU A 319 0.11 13.42 -6.39
CA LEU A 319 -1.25 12.90 -6.49
C LEU A 319 -2.11 13.67 -7.50
N GLU A 320 -1.91 14.99 -7.60
CA GLU A 320 -2.56 15.85 -8.60
C GLU A 320 -2.25 15.40 -10.03
N GLY A 321 -0.99 15.09 -10.32
CA GLY A 321 -0.57 14.55 -11.61
C GLY A 321 -1.18 13.19 -11.92
N ALA A 322 -1.29 12.31 -10.92
CA ALA A 322 -1.96 11.02 -11.08
C ALA A 322 -3.43 11.18 -11.50
N LEU A 323 -4.14 12.14 -10.88
CA LEU A 323 -5.52 12.47 -11.24
C LEU A 323 -5.63 13.09 -12.64
N GLY A 324 -4.69 13.96 -12.98
CA GLY A 324 -4.58 14.53 -14.33
C GLY A 324 -4.38 13.48 -15.41
N ALA A 325 -3.46 12.52 -15.17
CA ALA A 325 -3.22 11.37 -16.04
C ALA A 325 -4.46 10.47 -16.16
N ALA A 326 -5.13 10.16 -15.05
CA ALA A 326 -6.37 9.37 -15.05
C ALA A 326 -7.48 10.07 -15.86
N GLY A 327 -7.66 11.38 -15.71
CA GLY A 327 -8.61 12.17 -16.49
C GLY A 327 -8.30 12.18 -17.99
N ARG A 328 -7.02 12.25 -18.36
CA ARG A 328 -6.57 12.12 -19.77
C ARG A 328 -6.90 10.74 -20.32
N LEU A 329 -6.50 9.68 -19.62
CA LEU A 329 -6.73 8.30 -20.03
C LEU A 329 -8.22 8.00 -20.21
N ARG A 330 -9.06 8.46 -19.29
CA ARG A 330 -10.51 8.33 -19.41
C ARG A 330 -11.01 8.91 -20.74
N ARG A 331 -10.59 10.12 -21.11
CA ARG A 331 -10.97 10.73 -22.41
C ARG A 331 -10.47 9.92 -23.61
N GLN A 332 -9.20 9.47 -23.58
CA GLN A 332 -8.61 8.69 -24.66
C GLN A 332 -9.33 7.33 -24.86
N LEU A 333 -9.60 6.62 -23.76
CA LEU A 333 -10.26 5.31 -23.78
C LEU A 333 -11.73 5.44 -24.25
N LEU A 334 -12.44 6.50 -23.85
CA LEU A 334 -13.80 6.76 -24.32
C LEU A 334 -13.84 7.16 -25.81
N ALA A 335 -12.88 7.97 -26.26
CA ALA A 335 -12.79 8.35 -27.67
C ALA A 335 -12.47 7.14 -28.58
N ALA A 336 -11.65 6.20 -28.08
CA ALA A 336 -11.29 4.98 -28.79
C ALA A 336 -12.41 3.89 -28.76
N ASN A 337 -13.46 4.10 -27.96
CA ASN A 337 -14.59 3.16 -27.88
C ASN A 337 -15.90 3.93 -27.62
N PRO A 338 -16.45 4.64 -28.64
CA PRO A 338 -17.65 5.47 -28.50
C PRO A 338 -18.90 4.69 -28.04
N GLY A 339 -18.95 3.37 -28.33
CA GLY A 339 -20.05 2.49 -27.91
C GLY A 339 -20.05 2.10 -26.43
N ALA A 340 -18.96 2.34 -25.71
CA ALA A 340 -18.86 2.03 -24.27
C ALA A 340 -19.73 2.96 -23.36
N LEU A 341 -20.30 4.02 -23.95
CA LEU A 341 -21.19 4.95 -23.25
C LEU A 341 -22.67 4.51 -23.21
N HIS A 342 -23.04 3.43 -23.88
CA HIS A 342 -24.41 2.93 -23.87
C HIS A 342 -24.54 1.56 -23.20
N PRO A 343 -25.00 1.50 -21.92
CA PRO A 343 -25.21 0.23 -21.23
C PRO A 343 -26.43 -0.57 -21.74
N ARG A 344 -27.13 -0.12 -22.79
CA ARG A 344 -28.45 -0.65 -23.16
C ARG A 344 -28.49 -1.77 -24.18
N GLU A 345 -27.44 -2.04 -24.93
CA GLU A 345 -27.49 -3.08 -26.00
C GLU A 345 -26.87 -4.43 -25.61
N ALA A 346 -26.09 -4.52 -24.55
CA ALA A 346 -25.61 -5.79 -24.00
C ALA A 346 -26.69 -6.57 -23.20
N ALA A 347 -27.87 -6.01 -23.06
CA ALA A 347 -28.91 -6.57 -22.17
C ALA A 347 -29.76 -7.69 -22.82
N ASN A 348 -29.75 -7.88 -24.14
CA ASN A 348 -30.66 -8.80 -24.81
C ASN A 348 -30.15 -10.22 -25.05
N GLU A 349 -28.84 -10.50 -24.96
CA GLU A 349 -28.33 -11.88 -25.01
C GLU A 349 -28.09 -12.50 -23.61
N ALA A 350 -28.24 -11.70 -22.55
CA ALA A 350 -27.96 -12.09 -21.16
C ALA A 350 -29.16 -12.69 -20.41
N PHE A 351 -30.35 -12.78 -21.04
CA PHE A 351 -31.58 -13.05 -20.26
C PHE A 351 -31.74 -14.49 -19.80
N ASP A 352 -31.10 -15.48 -20.41
CA ASP A 352 -31.21 -16.89 -20.00
C ASP A 352 -30.04 -17.38 -19.11
N THR A 353 -28.88 -16.74 -19.19
CA THR A 353 -27.75 -16.95 -18.27
C THR A 353 -27.97 -16.19 -16.95
N GLY A 354 -28.63 -15.04 -16.99
CA GLY A 354 -28.79 -14.17 -15.82
C GLY A 354 -29.55 -14.76 -14.63
N ALA A 355 -30.52 -15.64 -14.88
CA ALA A 355 -31.27 -16.29 -13.78
C ALA A 355 -30.44 -17.38 -13.06
N ARG A 356 -29.58 -18.08 -13.78
CA ARG A 356 -28.68 -19.11 -13.23
C ARG A 356 -27.50 -18.47 -12.51
N ASP A 357 -26.96 -17.39 -13.06
CA ASP A 357 -25.92 -16.60 -12.44
C ASP A 357 -26.40 -15.90 -11.16
N ALA A 358 -27.62 -15.36 -11.15
CA ALA A 358 -28.24 -14.81 -9.94
C ALA A 358 -28.52 -15.89 -8.86
N GLY A 359 -28.73 -17.14 -9.28
CA GLY A 359 -28.84 -18.29 -8.38
C GLY A 359 -27.50 -18.62 -7.72
N ASN A 360 -26.45 -18.73 -8.51
CA ASN A 360 -25.09 -18.96 -8.05
C ASN A 360 -24.62 -17.80 -7.14
N GLU A 361 -24.87 -16.56 -7.51
CA GLU A 361 -24.49 -15.38 -6.74
C GLU A 361 -25.07 -15.42 -5.32
N ARG A 362 -26.35 -15.70 -5.16
CA ARG A 362 -26.99 -15.84 -3.84
C ARG A 362 -26.38 -16.98 -2.99
N GLN A 363 -25.96 -18.07 -3.62
CA GLN A 363 -25.29 -19.17 -2.90
C GLN A 363 -23.87 -18.78 -2.49
N LEU A 364 -23.16 -18.06 -3.34
CA LEU A 364 -21.81 -17.54 -3.03
C LEU A 364 -21.85 -16.47 -1.95
N GLU A 365 -22.86 -15.59 -1.94
CA GLU A 365 -23.08 -14.64 -0.85
C GLU A 365 -23.31 -15.34 0.51
N ARG A 366 -24.12 -16.41 0.52
CA ARG A 366 -24.31 -17.23 1.74
C ARG A 366 -23.03 -17.90 2.18
N PHE A 367 -22.26 -18.40 1.24
CA PHE A 367 -20.96 -19.01 1.54
C PHE A 367 -20.00 -17.96 2.10
N ALA A 368 -19.92 -16.77 1.50
CA ALA A 368 -19.11 -15.66 1.98
C ALA A 368 -19.53 -15.20 3.39
N ALA A 369 -20.82 -15.09 3.65
CA ALA A 369 -21.33 -14.77 4.99
C ALA A 369 -20.93 -15.83 6.03
N TRP A 370 -20.98 -17.11 5.66
CA TRP A 370 -20.51 -18.20 6.51
C TRP A 370 -19.00 -18.08 6.79
N VAL A 371 -18.17 -17.84 5.76
CA VAL A 371 -16.73 -17.62 5.94
C VAL A 371 -16.46 -16.43 6.87
N SER A 372 -17.21 -15.34 6.72
CA SER A 372 -17.09 -14.17 7.60
C SER A 372 -17.42 -14.51 9.06
N ALA A 373 -18.42 -15.35 9.30
CA ALA A 373 -18.72 -15.81 10.66
C ALA A 373 -17.60 -16.70 11.23
N GLU A 374 -17.03 -17.60 10.42
CA GLU A 374 -15.88 -18.42 10.81
C GLU A 374 -14.63 -17.59 11.11
N HIS A 375 -14.45 -16.49 10.39
CA HIS A 375 -13.40 -15.50 10.65
C HIS A 375 -13.52 -14.93 12.07
N GLY A 376 -14.73 -14.57 12.50
CA GLY A 376 -14.99 -14.08 13.86
C GLY A 376 -14.58 -15.08 14.97
N HIS A 377 -14.60 -16.37 14.68
CA HIS A 377 -14.24 -17.43 15.62
C HIS A 377 -12.79 -17.93 15.51
N ALA A 378 -12.04 -17.45 14.52
CA ALA A 378 -10.69 -17.96 14.24
C ALA A 378 -9.72 -17.78 15.41
N LEU A 379 -9.73 -16.59 16.03
CA LEU A 379 -8.87 -16.27 17.17
C LEU A 379 -9.27 -17.09 18.42
N GLU A 380 -10.55 -17.34 18.63
CA GLU A 380 -11.03 -18.15 19.76
C GLU A 380 -10.55 -19.58 19.65
N ARG A 381 -10.65 -20.18 18.46
CA ARG A 381 -10.06 -21.50 18.16
C ARG A 381 -8.55 -21.54 18.39
N TYR A 382 -7.86 -20.50 18.00
CA TYR A 382 -6.43 -20.37 18.27
C TYR A 382 -6.14 -20.39 19.78
N ARG A 383 -6.85 -19.57 20.58
CA ARG A 383 -6.71 -19.50 22.03
C ARG A 383 -6.97 -20.85 22.70
N GLU A 384 -8.04 -21.53 22.33
CA GLU A 384 -8.36 -22.86 22.83
C GLU A 384 -7.25 -23.89 22.55
N ARG A 385 -6.68 -23.85 21.33
CA ARG A 385 -5.57 -24.73 20.97
C ARG A 385 -4.31 -24.44 21.78
N VAL A 386 -3.97 -23.18 21.96
CA VAL A 386 -2.85 -22.76 22.81
C VAL A 386 -3.05 -23.24 24.24
N HIS A 387 -4.21 -23.01 24.84
CA HIS A 387 -4.50 -23.45 26.20
C HIS A 387 -4.45 -24.96 26.34
N ARG A 388 -4.96 -25.70 25.36
CA ARG A 388 -4.92 -27.18 25.36
C ARG A 388 -3.49 -27.68 25.26
N ALA A 389 -2.67 -27.15 24.39
CA ALA A 389 -1.27 -27.55 24.25
C ALA A 389 -0.46 -27.25 25.52
N LEU A 390 -0.64 -26.07 26.12
CA LEU A 390 -0.01 -25.74 27.39
C LEU A 390 -0.42 -26.69 28.53
N SER A 391 -1.70 -27.13 28.59
CA SER A 391 -2.19 -28.09 29.57
C SER A 391 -1.54 -29.45 29.39
N GLN A 392 -1.10 -29.78 28.18
CA GLN A 392 -0.44 -31.04 27.83
C GLN A 392 1.09 -30.96 27.90
N GLN A 393 1.64 -29.82 28.35
CA GLN A 393 3.08 -29.54 28.38
C GLN A 393 3.78 -29.69 27.03
N ASP A 394 3.02 -29.42 25.94
CA ASP A 394 3.49 -29.48 24.56
C ASP A 394 3.74 -28.05 24.06
N ASP A 395 4.97 -27.57 24.24
CA ASP A 395 5.39 -26.20 24.04
C ASP A 395 6.20 -25.95 22.75
N ASP A 396 6.51 -27.01 21.98
CA ASP A 396 7.31 -26.87 20.75
C ASP A 396 6.47 -26.21 19.64
N ARG A 397 6.94 -25.05 19.16
CA ARG A 397 6.34 -24.26 18.07
C ARG A 397 4.84 -24.08 18.21
N LEU A 398 4.42 -23.78 19.41
CA LEU A 398 3.03 -23.76 19.83
C LEU A 398 2.18 -22.80 19.01
N THR A 399 2.66 -21.57 18.78
CA THR A 399 1.98 -20.56 17.96
C THR A 399 1.81 -21.05 16.53
N GLN A 400 2.86 -21.57 15.91
CA GLN A 400 2.82 -22.08 14.53
C GLN A 400 1.77 -23.19 14.39
N ARG A 401 1.81 -24.19 15.26
CA ARG A 401 0.87 -25.32 15.22
C ARG A 401 -0.57 -24.89 15.47
N ALA A 402 -0.79 -24.01 16.45
CA ALA A 402 -2.14 -23.53 16.78
C ALA A 402 -2.75 -22.69 15.66
N VAL A 403 -1.97 -21.79 15.02
CA VAL A 403 -2.43 -20.99 13.90
C VAL A 403 -2.74 -21.87 12.68
N LEU A 404 -1.82 -22.76 12.31
CA LEU A 404 -2.02 -23.68 11.18
C LEU A 404 -3.22 -24.60 11.37
N ALA A 405 -3.37 -25.19 12.56
CA ALA A 405 -4.50 -26.07 12.88
C ALA A 405 -5.84 -25.30 12.89
N SER A 406 -5.84 -24.02 13.28
CA SER A 406 -7.03 -23.18 13.24
C SER A 406 -7.43 -22.88 11.80
N MET A 407 -6.47 -22.53 10.95
CA MET A 407 -6.72 -22.32 9.51
C MET A 407 -7.15 -23.60 8.80
N ALA A 408 -6.48 -24.73 9.06
CA ALA A 408 -6.85 -26.03 8.48
C ALA A 408 -8.31 -26.39 8.82
N SER A 409 -8.71 -26.18 10.07
CA SER A 409 -10.10 -26.42 10.50
C SER A 409 -11.13 -25.60 9.73
N ILE A 410 -10.80 -24.32 9.39
CA ILE A 410 -11.67 -23.44 8.61
C ILE A 410 -11.69 -23.92 7.15
N TYR A 411 -10.54 -24.25 6.57
CA TYR A 411 -10.44 -24.73 5.19
C TYR A 411 -11.17 -26.05 4.97
N ASP A 412 -11.04 -27.00 5.92
CA ASP A 412 -11.74 -28.28 5.84
C ASP A 412 -13.26 -28.10 5.93
N ALA A 413 -13.73 -27.26 6.84
CA ALA A 413 -15.15 -26.91 6.94
C ALA A 413 -15.66 -26.21 5.67
N ALA A 414 -14.86 -25.34 5.08
CA ALA A 414 -15.20 -24.67 3.81
C ALA A 414 -15.30 -25.66 2.65
N LEU A 415 -14.40 -26.63 2.56
CA LEU A 415 -14.47 -27.69 1.55
C LEU A 415 -15.72 -28.55 1.70
N GLN A 416 -16.13 -28.84 2.95
CA GLN A 416 -17.37 -29.56 3.23
C GLN A 416 -18.60 -28.73 2.84
N GLN A 417 -18.64 -27.44 3.22
CA GLN A 417 -19.72 -26.53 2.82
C GLN A 417 -19.81 -26.43 1.30
N LEU A 418 -18.68 -26.30 0.63
CA LEU A 418 -18.62 -26.19 -0.83
C LEU A 418 -19.16 -27.45 -1.51
N GLU A 419 -18.97 -28.63 -0.91
CA GLU A 419 -19.51 -29.89 -1.43
C GLU A 419 -21.04 -29.92 -1.43
N HIS A 420 -21.65 -29.31 -0.44
CA HIS A 420 -23.12 -29.26 -0.28
C HIS A 420 -23.78 -28.04 -0.95
N LEU A 421 -22.99 -27.05 -1.36
CA LEU A 421 -23.52 -25.82 -1.94
C LEU A 421 -24.20 -26.10 -3.31
N PRO A 422 -25.49 -25.77 -3.49
CA PRO A 422 -26.21 -26.06 -4.73
C PRO A 422 -25.86 -25.02 -5.81
N LEU A 423 -24.74 -25.23 -6.49
CA LEU A 423 -24.27 -24.38 -7.58
C LEU A 423 -24.65 -24.97 -8.93
N ALA A 424 -25.20 -24.15 -9.82
CA ALA A 424 -25.41 -24.50 -11.21
C ALA A 424 -24.10 -24.36 -11.99
N THR A 425 -23.43 -25.49 -12.26
CA THR A 425 -22.08 -25.50 -12.83
C THR A 425 -22.02 -25.98 -14.28
N SER A 426 -23.15 -26.49 -14.82
CA SER A 426 -23.22 -27.08 -16.16
C SER A 426 -22.93 -26.17 -17.35
N HIS A 427 -23.08 -24.86 -17.14
CA HIS A 427 -22.85 -23.81 -18.15
C HIS A 427 -21.57 -23.01 -17.93
N LEU A 428 -20.78 -23.38 -16.88
CA LEU A 428 -19.60 -22.60 -16.52
C LEU A 428 -18.40 -23.02 -17.37
N ALA A 429 -17.72 -22.03 -17.90
CA ALA A 429 -16.47 -22.23 -18.61
C ALA A 429 -15.41 -22.83 -17.68
N VAL A 430 -14.71 -23.83 -18.19
CA VAL A 430 -13.49 -24.38 -17.58
C VAL A 430 -12.33 -23.89 -18.43
N GLU A 431 -11.63 -22.88 -17.95
CA GLU A 431 -10.47 -22.33 -18.64
C GLU A 431 -9.19 -22.78 -17.92
N GLN A 432 -8.28 -23.38 -18.67
CA GLN A 432 -6.96 -23.84 -18.16
C GLN A 432 -7.04 -24.68 -16.87
N GLY A 433 -8.05 -25.54 -16.75
CA GLY A 433 -8.23 -26.38 -15.57
C GLY A 433 -8.83 -25.68 -14.35
N ARG A 434 -9.37 -24.46 -14.52
CA ARG A 434 -10.04 -23.70 -13.44
C ARG A 434 -11.54 -23.52 -13.75
N CYS A 435 -12.36 -23.73 -12.73
CA CYS A 435 -13.78 -23.38 -12.79
C CYS A 435 -13.96 -21.86 -12.66
N ALA A 436 -14.86 -21.28 -13.45
CA ALA A 436 -15.14 -19.85 -13.42
C ALA A 436 -15.57 -19.31 -12.03
N LEU A 437 -16.15 -20.16 -11.16
CA LEU A 437 -16.52 -19.79 -9.78
C LEU A 437 -15.37 -19.86 -8.78
N THR A 438 -14.24 -20.49 -9.13
CA THR A 438 -13.12 -20.65 -8.18
C THR A 438 -12.65 -19.33 -7.56
N PRO A 439 -12.45 -18.23 -8.32
CA PRO A 439 -12.04 -16.96 -7.73
C PRO A 439 -13.05 -16.44 -6.70
N ARG A 440 -14.36 -16.56 -6.98
CA ARG A 440 -15.42 -16.08 -6.10
C ARG A 440 -15.56 -16.89 -4.82
N VAL A 441 -15.27 -18.20 -4.88
CA VAL A 441 -15.22 -19.08 -3.70
C VAL A 441 -14.03 -18.76 -2.82
N LEU A 442 -12.90 -18.37 -3.40
CA LEU A 442 -11.67 -18.08 -2.66
C LEU A 442 -11.61 -16.65 -2.11
N GLU A 443 -12.31 -15.71 -2.72
CA GLU A 443 -12.33 -14.29 -2.35
C GLU A 443 -12.61 -14.04 -0.84
N PRO A 444 -13.61 -14.69 -0.19
CA PRO A 444 -13.93 -14.44 1.23
C PRO A 444 -12.81 -14.80 2.21
N PHE A 445 -11.80 -15.57 1.79
CA PHE A 445 -10.67 -15.96 2.62
C PHE A 445 -9.49 -15.00 2.52
N THR A 446 -9.60 -13.98 1.66
CA THR A 446 -8.50 -13.02 1.44
C THR A 446 -8.16 -12.30 2.75
N GLY A 447 -6.89 -12.37 3.16
CA GLY A 447 -6.40 -11.73 4.39
C GLY A 447 -6.71 -12.49 5.68
N LEU A 448 -7.55 -13.54 5.67
CA LEU A 448 -7.95 -14.27 6.90
C LEU A 448 -6.75 -14.84 7.67
N ALA A 449 -5.80 -15.45 6.98
CA ALA A 449 -4.63 -16.04 7.62
C ALA A 449 -3.70 -14.98 8.22
N ASP A 450 -3.51 -13.86 7.53
CA ASP A 450 -2.70 -12.74 8.03
C ASP A 450 -3.36 -12.07 9.23
N GLN A 451 -4.67 -11.89 9.20
CA GLN A 451 -5.43 -11.35 10.32
C GLN A 451 -5.35 -12.26 11.54
N LEU A 452 -5.59 -13.57 11.37
CA LEU A 452 -5.47 -14.53 12.48
C LEU A 452 -4.05 -14.51 13.07
N LEU A 453 -3.01 -14.44 12.23
CA LEU A 453 -1.64 -14.38 12.71
C LEU A 453 -1.37 -13.07 13.49
N ALA A 454 -1.85 -11.94 13.01
CA ALA A 454 -1.73 -10.66 13.70
C ALA A 454 -2.42 -10.69 15.08
N ASP A 455 -3.65 -11.20 15.13
CA ASP A 455 -4.42 -11.31 16.36
C ASP A 455 -3.78 -12.31 17.34
N ALA A 456 -3.21 -13.39 16.84
CA ALA A 456 -2.45 -14.36 17.64
C ALA A 456 -1.21 -13.71 18.27
N MET A 457 -0.48 -12.86 17.51
CA MET A 457 0.68 -12.13 18.04
C MET A 457 0.28 -11.15 19.14
N ILE A 458 -0.83 -10.45 18.99
CA ILE A 458 -1.36 -9.56 20.02
C ILE A 458 -1.75 -10.35 21.27
N PHE A 459 -2.47 -11.45 21.09
CA PHE A 459 -2.84 -12.33 22.22
C PHE A 459 -1.61 -12.86 22.94
N ASN A 460 -0.60 -13.33 22.22
CA ASN A 460 0.62 -13.88 22.80
C ASN A 460 1.33 -12.88 23.70
N LYS A 461 1.46 -11.63 23.25
CA LYS A 461 2.07 -10.54 24.02
C LYS A 461 1.34 -10.24 25.34
N THR A 462 0.03 -10.48 25.40
CA THR A 462 -0.80 -10.17 26.55
C THR A 462 -1.09 -11.37 27.43
N SER A 463 -0.76 -12.57 26.96
CA SER A 463 -1.06 -13.82 27.66
C SER A 463 -0.07 -14.10 28.79
N CYS A 464 -0.55 -14.08 30.04
CA CYS A 464 0.24 -14.50 31.20
C CYS A 464 0.70 -15.96 31.08
N ALA A 465 -0.09 -16.83 30.47
CA ALA A 465 0.25 -18.25 30.30
C ALA A 465 1.47 -18.44 29.36
N LEU A 466 1.68 -17.55 28.40
CA LEU A 466 2.80 -17.60 27.47
C LEU A 466 4.03 -16.83 27.97
N SER A 467 3.95 -16.09 29.06
CA SER A 467 5.08 -15.30 29.59
C SER A 467 6.31 -16.15 29.95
N ASN A 468 6.10 -17.42 30.30
CA ASN A 468 7.18 -18.38 30.58
C ASN A 468 7.81 -18.99 29.32
N PHE A 469 7.27 -18.66 28.13
CA PHE A 469 7.73 -19.15 26.83
C PHE A 469 8.14 -17.95 25.96
N PRO A 470 9.34 -17.38 26.14
CA PRO A 470 9.74 -16.13 25.49
C PRO A 470 9.64 -16.17 23.96
N GLY A 471 9.93 -17.33 23.34
CA GLY A 471 9.84 -17.53 21.90
C GLY A 471 8.41 -17.51 21.36
N GLU A 472 7.43 -17.87 22.18
CA GLU A 472 6.01 -17.87 21.85
C GLU A 472 5.33 -16.56 22.28
N HIS A 473 5.75 -16.01 23.42
CA HIS A 473 5.23 -14.75 23.95
C HIS A 473 5.62 -13.56 23.05
N ARG A 474 6.86 -13.58 22.53
CA ARG A 474 7.38 -12.57 21.58
C ARG A 474 8.13 -13.26 20.45
N PRO A 475 7.44 -13.85 19.48
CA PRO A 475 8.06 -14.52 18.36
C PRO A 475 8.99 -13.59 17.59
N ASN A 476 10.17 -14.09 17.26
CA ASN A 476 11.11 -13.35 16.43
C ASN A 476 10.66 -13.31 14.95
N GLY A 477 11.25 -12.41 14.17
CA GLY A 477 10.91 -12.22 12.76
C GLY A 477 11.07 -13.47 11.88
N ASP A 478 12.07 -14.32 12.17
CA ASP A 478 12.32 -15.56 11.42
C ASP A 478 11.23 -16.59 11.68
N TYR A 479 10.81 -16.72 12.93
CA TYR A 479 9.72 -17.61 13.30
C TYR A 479 8.39 -17.16 12.68
N VAL A 480 8.10 -15.87 12.70
CA VAL A 480 6.92 -15.31 12.04
C VAL A 480 6.95 -15.54 10.52
N ARG A 481 8.11 -15.37 9.88
CA ARG A 481 8.26 -15.68 8.45
C ARG A 481 8.01 -17.15 8.14
N THR A 482 8.47 -18.04 9.01
CA THR A 482 8.22 -19.49 8.88
C THR A 482 6.72 -19.77 8.94
N ILE A 483 6.00 -19.20 9.93
CA ILE A 483 4.54 -19.37 10.05
C ILE A 483 3.82 -18.86 8.78
N ARG A 484 4.19 -17.69 8.28
CA ARG A 484 3.60 -17.14 7.04
C ARG A 484 3.81 -18.02 5.83
N ARG A 485 5.01 -18.59 5.66
CA ARG A 485 5.31 -19.52 4.57
C ARG A 485 4.42 -20.77 4.66
N ASP A 486 4.24 -21.33 5.85
CA ASP A 486 3.45 -22.52 6.04
C ASP A 486 1.94 -22.23 5.86
N LEU A 487 1.46 -21.04 6.27
CA LEU A 487 0.11 -20.56 5.98
C LEU A 487 -0.12 -20.40 4.46
N ALA A 488 0.86 -19.88 3.73
CA ALA A 488 0.77 -19.78 2.27
C ALA A 488 0.69 -21.14 1.60
N SER A 489 1.44 -22.14 2.10
CA SER A 489 1.36 -23.53 1.62
C SER A 489 -0.02 -24.16 1.92
N ALA A 490 -0.56 -23.93 3.11
CA ALA A 490 -1.91 -24.40 3.47
C ALA A 490 -2.99 -23.74 2.58
N TRP A 491 -2.86 -22.46 2.32
CA TRP A 491 -3.72 -21.72 1.39
C TRP A 491 -3.66 -22.27 -0.03
N GLN A 492 -2.48 -22.56 -0.53
CA GLN A 492 -2.32 -23.15 -1.87
C GLN A 492 -3.02 -24.50 -1.96
N SER A 493 -2.83 -25.38 -0.96
CA SER A 493 -3.47 -26.69 -0.90
C SER A 493 -5.00 -26.57 -0.86
N PHE A 494 -5.53 -25.67 -0.06
CA PHE A 494 -6.97 -25.39 0.01
C PHE A 494 -7.51 -24.87 -1.32
N SER A 495 -6.80 -23.92 -1.97
CA SER A 495 -7.22 -23.32 -3.24
C SER A 495 -7.33 -24.37 -4.37
N VAL A 496 -6.38 -25.29 -4.43
CA VAL A 496 -6.40 -26.42 -5.37
C VAL A 496 -7.59 -27.34 -5.07
N ALA A 497 -7.77 -27.74 -3.81
CA ALA A 497 -8.86 -28.62 -3.42
C ALA A 497 -10.25 -28.01 -3.66
N ALA A 498 -10.42 -26.72 -3.43
CA ALA A 498 -11.66 -25.98 -3.73
C ALA A 498 -11.97 -26.00 -5.24
N ASN A 499 -10.96 -25.72 -6.07
CA ASN A 499 -11.11 -25.79 -7.53
C ASN A 499 -11.48 -27.21 -8.01
N GLU A 500 -10.83 -28.24 -7.49
CA GLU A 500 -11.12 -29.63 -7.84
C GLU A 500 -12.56 -30.02 -7.50
N ARG A 501 -13.09 -29.58 -6.34
CA ARG A 501 -14.49 -29.82 -5.95
C ARG A 501 -15.47 -29.14 -6.88
N LEU A 502 -15.19 -27.91 -7.31
CA LEU A 502 -16.02 -27.18 -8.29
C LEU A 502 -15.98 -27.86 -9.66
N LEU A 503 -14.81 -28.32 -10.11
CA LEU A 503 -14.67 -29.08 -11.36
C LEU A 503 -15.41 -30.42 -11.28
N ALA A 504 -15.37 -31.13 -10.15
CA ALA A 504 -16.09 -32.38 -9.96
C ALA A 504 -17.61 -32.16 -10.03
N LYS A 505 -18.14 -31.05 -9.49
CA LYS A 505 -19.56 -30.66 -9.64
C LYS A 505 -19.92 -30.42 -11.10
N ALA A 506 -19.07 -29.69 -11.84
CA ALA A 506 -19.30 -29.44 -13.26
C ALA A 506 -19.34 -30.72 -14.11
N ARG A 507 -18.49 -31.70 -13.79
CA ARG A 507 -18.46 -33.01 -14.50
C ARG A 507 -19.65 -33.91 -14.18
N ARG A 508 -20.14 -33.95 -12.91
CA ARG A 508 -21.30 -34.77 -12.50
C ARG A 508 -22.58 -34.38 -13.21
N VAL A 509 -22.74 -33.10 -13.53
CA VAL A 509 -23.93 -32.60 -14.27
C VAL A 509 -23.82 -32.88 -15.78
N ALA A 510 -22.62 -32.99 -16.33
CA ALA A 510 -22.41 -33.33 -17.75
C ALA A 510 -22.61 -34.83 -18.05
N SER A 511 -22.64 -35.69 -17.00
CA SER A 511 -22.81 -37.14 -17.12
C SER A 511 -24.19 -37.63 -16.66
N ALA A 512 -25.08 -36.75 -16.21
CA ALA A 512 -26.48 -37.01 -15.88
C ALA A 512 -27.43 -36.33 -16.89
#